data_91444e68f7a03c87ca125e4a1752e2ad
#
_entry.id   91444e68f7a03c87ca125e4a1752e2ad
#
_cell.length_a   1.000
_cell.length_b   1.000
_cell.length_c   1.000
_cell.angle_alpha   90.00
_cell.angle_beta   90.00
_cell.angle_gamma   90.00
#
_symmetry.space_group_name_H-M   'P 1'
#
loop_
_entity.id
_entity.type
_entity.pdbx_description
1 polymer ?
#
loop_
_entity_poly.entity_id
_entity_poly.type
_entity_poly.pdbx_seq_one_letter_code
_entity_poly.pdbx_strand_id
1 'polypeptide(L)'
;MPKYLLRRFAEMLITLFLIATATFFLLEAVPGDPLTERASKLSPTVKENLYNRYGLDKPMMERYVITMKGICKGEFGESVVYAGQTVQKLIHDRLPVSARLGIQQVLVGITIGLLLGILAAMRRGSFWDYMVIALSVLLISIPNLIFGLMLQKIFAGNLKVLPTIGWPAGKDLWFGGWEYTILPTLTGCFSYIATYARLLKTSMLDVINQDYVLTAESTGLSRGQIIRRHILRNSFIPVITQLPMSVAMCITGSFFIESIFSIPGIGQYYVTAVNNQDLSIIMGETVIIAALYIGVLFITDLLYVVVDPRISLTGKSR
;
A
#
# COMPACT_ATOMS: atom_id res chain seq x y z
N MET A 1 2.93 -28.31 10.22
CA MET A 1 1.94 -27.25 10.05
C MET A 1 1.73 -26.41 11.32
N PRO A 2 1.15 -26.91 12.45
CA PRO A 2 0.81 -26.04 13.59
C PRO A 2 2.02 -25.30 14.21
N LYS A 3 3.18 -25.94 14.33
CA LYS A 3 4.42 -25.30 14.81
C LYS A 3 4.89 -24.15 13.92
N TYR A 4 4.75 -24.27 12.60
CA TYR A 4 5.12 -23.21 11.65
C TYR A 4 4.18 -22.01 11.79
N LEU A 5 2.88 -22.27 11.84
CA LEU A 5 1.86 -21.22 12.01
C LEU A 5 2.05 -20.46 13.32
N LEU A 6 2.28 -21.19 14.42
CA LEU A 6 2.51 -20.59 15.72
C LEU A 6 3.78 -19.73 15.73
N ARG A 7 4.84 -20.21 15.09
CA ARG A 7 6.09 -19.46 14.95
C ARG A 7 5.86 -18.16 14.13
N ARG A 8 5.20 -18.24 12.96
CA ARG A 8 4.91 -17.10 12.11
C ARG A 8 4.01 -16.08 12.81
N PHE A 9 3.01 -16.56 13.54
CA PHE A 9 2.15 -15.69 14.34
C PHE A 9 2.94 -14.99 15.45
N ALA A 10 3.84 -15.70 16.14
CA ALA A 10 4.72 -15.09 17.14
C ALA A 10 5.68 -14.07 16.52
N GLU A 11 6.28 -14.37 15.36
CA GLU A 11 7.13 -13.43 14.61
C GLU A 11 6.35 -12.16 14.23
N MET A 12 5.08 -12.29 13.80
CA MET A 12 4.18 -11.17 13.52
C MET A 12 3.95 -10.29 14.75
N LEU A 13 3.63 -10.88 15.90
CA LEU A 13 3.40 -10.13 17.14
C LEU A 13 4.68 -9.43 17.62
N ILE A 14 5.82 -10.10 17.55
CA ILE A 14 7.12 -9.50 17.91
C ILE A 14 7.42 -8.31 17.00
N THR A 15 7.21 -8.45 15.68
CA THR A 15 7.44 -7.36 14.73
C THR A 15 6.53 -6.16 15.01
N LEU A 16 5.24 -6.39 15.29
CA LEU A 16 4.31 -5.32 15.66
C LEU A 16 4.72 -4.62 16.96
N PHE A 17 5.13 -5.39 17.96
CA PHE A 17 5.62 -4.84 19.21
C PHE A 17 6.88 -3.99 19.02
N LEU A 18 7.83 -4.44 18.19
CA LEU A 18 9.04 -3.68 17.86
C LEU A 18 8.73 -2.40 17.09
N ILE A 19 7.81 -2.46 16.12
CA ILE A 19 7.36 -1.28 15.37
C ILE A 19 6.71 -0.28 16.32
N ALA A 20 5.76 -0.71 17.15
CA ALA A 20 5.09 0.16 18.10
C ALA A 20 6.07 0.80 19.10
N THR A 21 7.02 0.03 19.61
CA THR A 21 8.06 0.51 20.51
C THR A 21 8.97 1.52 19.85
N ALA A 22 9.48 1.19 18.66
CA ALA A 22 10.36 2.08 17.90
C ALA A 22 9.65 3.38 17.55
N THR A 23 8.38 3.30 17.07
CA THR A 23 7.57 4.47 16.74
C THR A 23 7.38 5.37 17.95
N PHE A 24 7.05 4.80 19.12
CA PHE A 24 6.89 5.57 20.33
C PHE A 24 8.16 6.37 20.68
N PHE A 25 9.31 5.71 20.76
CA PHE A 25 10.56 6.39 21.12
C PHE A 25 11.03 7.37 20.04
N LEU A 26 10.77 7.10 18.76
CA LEU A 26 11.06 8.06 17.69
C LEU A 26 10.20 9.31 17.81
N LEU A 27 8.90 9.17 18.12
CA LEU A 27 8.00 10.31 18.33
C LEU A 27 8.41 11.13 19.56
N GLU A 28 8.81 10.49 20.65
CA GLU A 28 9.33 11.18 21.84
C GLU A 28 10.67 11.90 21.61
N ALA A 29 11.47 11.42 20.67
CA ALA A 29 12.75 12.06 20.30
C ALA A 29 12.58 13.30 19.41
N VAL A 30 11.39 13.49 18.79
CA VAL A 30 11.13 14.68 17.97
C VAL A 30 11.01 15.91 18.88
N PRO A 31 11.85 16.93 18.69
CA PRO A 31 11.76 18.15 19.49
C PRO A 31 10.47 18.89 19.20
N GLY A 32 9.79 19.33 20.27
CA GLY A 32 8.53 20.09 20.19
C GLY A 32 7.48 19.53 21.14
N ASP A 33 6.52 20.37 21.45
CA ASP A 33 5.37 20.00 22.27
C ASP A 33 4.12 20.08 21.37
N PRO A 34 3.44 18.96 21.14
CA PRO A 34 2.29 18.89 20.23
C PRO A 34 1.14 19.83 20.58
N LEU A 35 1.11 20.32 21.84
CA LEU A 35 0.10 21.24 22.31
C LEU A 35 0.56 22.69 22.34
N THR A 36 1.84 23.00 22.10
CA THR A 36 2.39 24.36 22.27
C THR A 36 1.59 25.42 21.55
N GLU A 37 1.29 25.25 20.28
CA GLU A 37 0.53 26.27 19.53
C GLU A 37 -0.90 26.45 20.02
N ARG A 38 -1.57 25.35 20.41
CA ARG A 38 -2.94 25.36 20.92
C ARG A 38 -3.01 25.87 22.35
N ALA A 39 -2.06 25.45 23.17
CA ALA A 39 -2.01 25.82 24.58
C ALA A 39 -1.51 27.25 24.80
N SER A 40 -0.79 27.86 23.87
CA SER A 40 -0.24 29.22 24.00
C SER A 40 -1.29 30.29 24.23
N LYS A 41 -2.51 30.08 23.72
CA LYS A 41 -3.64 31.05 23.81
C LYS A 41 -4.64 30.70 24.91
N LEU A 42 -4.39 29.63 25.68
CA LEU A 42 -5.30 29.14 26.74
C LEU A 42 -4.87 29.65 28.12
N SER A 43 -5.85 29.75 29.03
CA SER A 43 -5.54 30.01 30.44
C SER A 43 -4.74 28.87 31.07
N PRO A 44 -3.94 29.12 32.12
CA PRO A 44 -3.11 28.11 32.77
C PRO A 44 -3.87 26.86 33.17
N THR A 45 -5.06 27.01 33.74
CA THR A 45 -5.93 25.91 34.18
C THR A 45 -6.43 25.06 33.01
N VAL A 46 -6.81 25.68 31.89
CA VAL A 46 -7.26 24.97 30.69
C VAL A 46 -6.09 24.25 30.03
N LYS A 47 -4.92 24.87 30.06
CA LYS A 47 -3.67 24.23 29.56
C LYS A 47 -3.35 22.98 30.37
N GLU A 48 -3.34 23.05 31.70
CA GLU A 48 -3.09 21.91 32.58
C GLU A 48 -4.07 20.76 32.33
N ASN A 49 -5.37 21.07 32.25
CA ASN A 49 -6.40 20.06 31.94
C ASN A 49 -6.18 19.41 30.57
N LEU A 50 -5.69 20.16 29.58
CA LEU A 50 -5.38 19.62 28.24
C LEU A 50 -4.18 18.67 28.29
N TYR A 51 -3.11 19.03 29.01
CA TYR A 51 -1.94 18.16 29.19
C TYR A 51 -2.30 16.87 29.92
N ASN A 52 -3.09 16.96 30.98
CA ASN A 52 -3.58 15.83 31.75
C ASN A 52 -4.46 14.90 30.88
N ARG A 53 -5.33 15.47 30.03
CA ARG A 53 -6.19 14.70 29.12
C ARG A 53 -5.41 13.85 28.13
N TYR A 54 -4.31 14.38 27.57
CA TYR A 54 -3.44 13.67 26.64
C TYR A 54 -2.32 12.91 27.34
N GLY A 55 -2.23 12.97 28.67
CA GLY A 55 -1.23 12.29 29.48
C GLY A 55 0.20 12.78 29.26
N LEU A 56 0.37 13.99 28.73
CA LEU A 56 1.68 14.60 28.46
C LEU A 56 2.38 15.11 29.72
N ASP A 57 1.67 15.16 30.84
CA ASP A 57 2.16 15.47 32.17
C ASP A 57 2.96 14.32 32.80
N LYS A 58 2.83 13.11 32.25
CA LYS A 58 3.43 11.89 32.82
C LYS A 58 4.86 11.64 32.34
N PRO A 59 5.68 10.94 33.17
CA PRO A 59 7.00 10.50 32.74
C PRO A 59 6.94 9.63 31.48
N MET A 60 7.95 9.74 30.60
CA MET A 60 8.02 9.05 29.31
C MET A 60 7.74 7.54 29.43
N MET A 61 8.32 6.85 30.41
CA MET A 61 8.12 5.41 30.60
C MET A 61 6.69 5.06 31.00
N GLU A 62 6.01 5.92 31.78
CA GLU A 62 4.61 5.71 32.12
C GLU A 62 3.73 5.90 30.87
N ARG A 63 4.01 6.91 30.05
CA ARG A 63 3.33 7.11 28.76
C ARG A 63 3.53 5.92 27.83
N TYR A 64 4.75 5.37 27.76
CA TYR A 64 5.04 4.17 27.00
C TYR A 64 4.15 2.98 27.43
N VAL A 65 4.09 2.70 28.73
CA VAL A 65 3.28 1.58 29.25
C VAL A 65 1.79 1.80 28.99
N ILE A 66 1.28 3.02 29.15
CA ILE A 66 -0.12 3.37 28.87
C ILE A 66 -0.41 3.15 27.39
N THR A 67 0.45 3.65 26.49
CA THR A 67 0.31 3.50 25.02
C THR A 67 0.33 2.04 24.60
N MET A 68 1.28 1.24 25.10
CA MET A 68 1.35 -0.19 24.79
C MET A 68 0.12 -0.95 25.28
N LYS A 69 -0.38 -0.65 26.48
CA LYS A 69 -1.63 -1.24 26.99
C LYS A 69 -2.85 -0.83 26.14
N GLY A 70 -2.89 0.42 25.69
CA GLY A 70 -3.93 0.93 24.79
C GLY A 70 -3.91 0.18 23.45
N ILE A 71 -2.74 0.04 22.82
CA ILE A 71 -2.56 -0.71 21.56
C ILE A 71 -3.06 -2.14 21.68
N CYS A 72 -2.74 -2.84 22.80
CA CYS A 72 -3.23 -4.19 23.05
C CYS A 72 -4.76 -4.29 23.15
N LYS A 73 -5.44 -3.19 23.50
CA LYS A 73 -6.91 -3.11 23.57
C LYS A 73 -7.53 -2.54 22.29
N GLY A 74 -6.72 -2.09 21.31
CA GLY A 74 -7.18 -1.35 20.14
C GLY A 74 -7.55 0.11 20.43
N GLU A 75 -7.07 0.68 21.54
CA GLU A 75 -7.31 2.06 21.97
C GLU A 75 -6.06 2.89 21.66
N PHE A 76 -6.13 3.79 20.67
CA PHE A 76 -5.00 4.63 20.25
C PHE A 76 -5.08 6.07 20.75
N GLY A 77 -6.07 6.36 21.64
CA GLY A 77 -6.27 7.69 22.18
C GLY A 77 -7.10 8.61 21.30
N GLU A 78 -7.13 9.89 21.67
CA GLU A 78 -7.81 10.96 20.95
C GLU A 78 -6.81 11.77 20.11
N SER A 79 -7.27 12.27 18.97
CA SER A 79 -6.50 13.17 18.12
C SER A 79 -6.34 14.54 18.79
N VAL A 80 -5.14 15.08 18.74
CA VAL A 80 -4.86 16.46 19.13
C VAL A 80 -5.39 17.42 18.06
N VAL A 81 -5.31 17.05 16.78
CA VAL A 81 -5.74 17.90 15.65
C VAL A 81 -7.26 17.88 15.50
N TYR A 82 -7.89 16.74 15.59
CA TYR A 82 -9.34 16.55 15.42
C TYR A 82 -9.99 16.36 16.78
N ALA A 83 -10.13 17.45 17.55
CA ALA A 83 -10.61 17.44 18.92
C ALA A 83 -11.91 16.65 19.10
N GLY A 84 -11.94 15.74 20.07
CA GLY A 84 -13.10 14.89 20.37
C GLY A 84 -13.27 13.70 19.44
N GLN A 85 -12.33 13.44 18.53
CA GLN A 85 -12.32 12.23 17.68
C GLN A 85 -11.26 11.24 18.16
N THR A 86 -11.67 10.00 18.32
CA THR A 86 -10.73 8.90 18.60
C THR A 86 -10.02 8.47 17.32
N VAL A 87 -8.76 8.08 17.45
CA VAL A 87 -7.96 7.61 16.31
C VAL A 87 -8.61 6.40 15.64
N GLN A 88 -9.20 5.47 16.41
CA GLN A 88 -9.92 4.31 15.87
C GLN A 88 -11.07 4.72 14.94
N LYS A 89 -11.86 5.72 15.35
CA LYS A 89 -12.98 6.22 14.54
C LYS A 89 -12.47 6.86 13.26
N LEU A 90 -11.43 7.70 13.36
CA LEU A 90 -10.81 8.34 12.19
C LEU A 90 -10.35 7.29 11.17
N ILE A 91 -9.63 6.26 11.64
CA ILE A 91 -9.14 5.19 10.76
C ILE A 91 -10.30 4.39 10.17
N HIS A 92 -11.28 3.99 10.98
CA HIS A 92 -12.45 3.25 10.50
C HIS A 92 -13.21 4.00 9.39
N ASP A 93 -13.40 5.32 9.54
CA ASP A 93 -14.14 6.13 8.58
C ASP A 93 -13.33 6.40 7.30
N ARG A 94 -11.98 6.38 7.35
CA ARG A 94 -11.08 6.77 6.26
C ARG A 94 -10.42 5.61 5.54
N LEU A 95 -10.25 4.46 6.19
CA LEU A 95 -9.66 3.26 5.59
C LEU A 95 -10.39 2.81 4.30
N PRO A 96 -11.73 2.81 4.21
CA PRO A 96 -12.44 2.43 2.97
C PRO A 96 -12.10 3.32 1.77
N VAL A 97 -11.81 4.60 2.01
CA VAL A 97 -11.40 5.56 0.97
C VAL A 97 -10.05 5.17 0.38
N SER A 98 -9.04 4.99 1.24
CA SER A 98 -7.70 4.54 0.83
C SER A 98 -7.73 3.15 0.19
N ALA A 99 -8.53 2.24 0.74
CA ALA A 99 -8.69 0.88 0.20
C ALA A 99 -9.25 0.91 -1.23
N ARG A 100 -10.29 1.72 -1.49
CA ARG A 100 -10.84 1.88 -2.84
C ARG A 100 -9.77 2.40 -3.81
N LEU A 101 -9.06 3.46 -3.44
CA LEU A 101 -8.00 4.03 -4.27
C LEU A 101 -6.92 2.99 -4.58
N GLY A 102 -6.41 2.30 -3.57
CA GLY A 102 -5.39 1.29 -3.72
C GLY A 102 -5.83 0.11 -4.59
N ILE A 103 -7.04 -0.41 -4.38
CA ILE A 103 -7.62 -1.47 -5.21
C ILE A 103 -7.71 -1.03 -6.68
N GLN A 104 -8.18 0.19 -6.96
CA GLN A 104 -8.24 0.72 -8.33
C GLN A 104 -6.84 0.81 -8.96
N GLN A 105 -5.85 1.34 -8.23
CA GLN A 105 -4.47 1.45 -8.70
C GLN A 105 -3.87 0.08 -9.03
N VAL A 106 -4.03 -0.91 -8.15
CA VAL A 106 -3.52 -2.27 -8.33
C VAL A 106 -4.21 -2.95 -9.51
N LEU A 107 -5.54 -2.92 -9.59
CA LEU A 107 -6.30 -3.58 -10.67
C LEU A 107 -5.95 -2.98 -12.03
N VAL A 108 -5.97 -1.66 -12.16
CA VAL A 108 -5.63 -0.97 -13.42
C VAL A 108 -4.17 -1.21 -13.78
N GLY A 109 -3.26 -1.06 -12.80
CA GLY A 109 -1.84 -1.21 -13.02
C GLY A 109 -1.43 -2.62 -13.43
N ILE A 110 -1.95 -3.64 -12.74
CA ILE A 110 -1.69 -5.04 -13.08
C ILE A 110 -2.28 -5.38 -14.45
N THR A 111 -3.52 -5.00 -14.72
CA THR A 111 -4.17 -5.32 -16.01
C THR A 111 -3.38 -4.74 -17.19
N ILE A 112 -3.07 -3.45 -17.15
CA ILE A 112 -2.30 -2.79 -18.20
C ILE A 112 -0.87 -3.37 -18.26
N GLY A 113 -0.23 -3.57 -17.11
CA GLY A 113 1.12 -4.13 -17.03
C GLY A 113 1.23 -5.52 -17.65
N LEU A 114 0.29 -6.42 -17.35
CA LEU A 114 0.26 -7.75 -17.93
C LEU A 114 0.05 -7.72 -19.46
N LEU A 115 -0.85 -6.89 -19.94
CA LEU A 115 -1.08 -6.73 -21.39
C LEU A 115 0.18 -6.22 -22.10
N LEU A 116 0.85 -5.22 -21.55
CA LEU A 116 2.11 -4.70 -22.09
C LEU A 116 3.24 -5.73 -22.00
N GLY A 117 3.32 -6.51 -20.94
CA GLY A 117 4.29 -7.59 -20.76
C GLY A 117 4.15 -8.69 -21.81
N ILE A 118 2.90 -9.12 -22.07
CA ILE A 118 2.59 -10.09 -23.13
C ILE A 118 3.00 -9.51 -24.50
N LEU A 119 2.61 -8.27 -24.80
CA LEU A 119 2.95 -7.61 -26.08
C LEU A 119 4.46 -7.56 -26.29
N ALA A 120 5.22 -7.15 -25.27
CA ALA A 120 6.68 -7.06 -25.34
C ALA A 120 7.35 -8.42 -25.52
N ALA A 121 6.89 -9.46 -24.78
CA ALA A 121 7.43 -10.81 -24.90
C ALA A 121 7.16 -11.43 -26.27
N MET A 122 5.93 -11.26 -26.79
CA MET A 122 5.52 -11.78 -28.09
C MET A 122 6.21 -11.11 -29.28
N ARG A 123 6.64 -9.87 -29.09
CA ARG A 123 7.32 -9.06 -30.12
C ARG A 123 8.76 -8.74 -29.72
N ARG A 124 9.44 -9.70 -29.11
CA ARG A 124 10.85 -9.58 -28.68
C ARG A 124 11.74 -9.02 -29.78
N GLY A 125 12.58 -8.02 -29.46
CA GLY A 125 13.49 -7.35 -30.38
C GLY A 125 12.84 -6.37 -31.36
N SER A 126 11.51 -6.17 -31.29
CA SER A 126 10.80 -5.19 -32.11
C SER A 126 10.71 -3.83 -31.43
N PHE A 127 10.26 -2.82 -32.19
CA PHE A 127 9.96 -1.49 -31.68
C PHE A 127 9.04 -1.52 -30.44
N TRP A 128 8.02 -2.37 -30.42
CA TRP A 128 7.07 -2.50 -29.31
C TRP A 128 7.73 -3.02 -28.03
N ASP A 129 8.69 -3.91 -28.18
CA ASP A 129 9.45 -4.43 -27.03
C ASP A 129 10.29 -3.33 -26.38
N TYR A 130 11.06 -2.60 -27.19
CA TYR A 130 11.87 -1.48 -26.69
C TYR A 130 11.01 -0.35 -26.10
N MET A 131 9.86 -0.06 -26.72
CA MET A 131 8.93 0.95 -26.25
C MET A 131 8.35 0.59 -24.87
N VAL A 132 7.93 -0.66 -24.66
CA VAL A 132 7.40 -1.10 -23.35
C VAL A 132 8.48 -1.03 -22.27
N ILE A 133 9.73 -1.40 -22.59
CA ILE A 133 10.84 -1.28 -21.64
C ILE A 133 11.10 0.20 -21.30
N ALA A 134 11.24 1.05 -22.33
CA ALA A 134 11.49 2.47 -22.14
C ALA A 134 10.37 3.14 -21.32
N LEU A 135 9.11 2.83 -21.64
CA LEU A 135 7.95 3.30 -20.88
C LEU A 135 8.01 2.82 -19.42
N SER A 136 8.31 1.54 -19.19
CA SER A 136 8.41 1.00 -17.84
C SER A 136 9.51 1.68 -17.02
N VAL A 137 10.67 1.97 -17.62
CA VAL A 137 11.75 2.69 -16.96
C VAL A 137 11.31 4.12 -16.64
N LEU A 138 10.69 4.81 -17.60
CA LEU A 138 10.20 6.18 -17.42
C LEU A 138 9.17 6.26 -16.30
N LEU A 139 8.20 5.35 -16.27
CA LEU A 139 7.13 5.32 -15.25
C LEU A 139 7.66 5.05 -13.83
N ILE A 140 8.77 4.32 -13.68
CA ILE A 140 9.38 4.09 -12.36
C ILE A 140 10.31 5.25 -11.97
N SER A 141 10.96 5.89 -12.94
CA SER A 141 11.98 6.92 -12.67
C SER A 141 11.38 8.24 -12.19
N ILE A 142 10.14 8.53 -12.55
CA ILE A 142 9.47 9.77 -12.13
C ILE A 142 8.68 9.51 -10.84
N PRO A 143 8.94 10.27 -9.77
CA PRO A 143 8.16 10.15 -8.54
C PRO A 143 6.66 10.35 -8.78
N ASN A 144 5.83 9.52 -8.15
CA ASN A 144 4.36 9.62 -8.26
C ASN A 144 3.82 11.02 -7.93
N LEU A 145 4.49 11.74 -7.01
CA LEU A 145 4.16 13.11 -6.67
C LEU A 145 4.20 14.03 -7.90
N ILE A 146 5.26 13.95 -8.70
CA ILE A 146 5.44 14.77 -9.89
C ILE A 146 4.41 14.39 -10.96
N PHE A 147 4.21 13.08 -11.19
CA PHE A 147 3.17 12.61 -12.11
C PHE A 147 1.78 13.09 -11.72
N GLY A 148 1.43 13.00 -10.43
CA GLY A 148 0.13 13.46 -9.92
C GLY A 148 -0.10 14.95 -10.22
N LEU A 149 0.88 15.79 -9.90
CA LEU A 149 0.81 17.23 -10.17
C LEU A 149 0.75 17.55 -11.67
N MET A 150 1.50 16.82 -12.49
CA MET A 150 1.45 16.98 -13.96
C MET A 150 0.09 16.60 -14.53
N LEU A 151 -0.46 15.44 -14.15
CA LEU A 151 -1.78 14.99 -14.59
C LEU A 151 -2.87 15.96 -14.13
N GLN A 152 -2.81 16.43 -12.88
CA GLN A 152 -3.74 17.41 -12.35
C GLN A 152 -3.67 18.73 -13.15
N LYS A 153 -2.46 19.24 -13.40
CA LYS A 153 -2.27 20.46 -14.20
C LYS A 153 -2.81 20.34 -15.62
N ILE A 154 -2.54 19.21 -16.29
CA ILE A 154 -2.95 19.00 -17.70
C ILE A 154 -4.46 18.77 -17.78
N PHE A 155 -4.99 17.77 -17.08
CA PHE A 155 -6.38 17.33 -17.28
C PHE A 155 -7.40 18.15 -16.49
N ALA A 156 -7.06 18.60 -15.28
CA ALA A 156 -7.96 19.41 -14.47
C ALA A 156 -7.74 20.92 -14.68
N GLY A 157 -6.49 21.38 -14.74
CA GLY A 157 -6.17 22.79 -14.87
C GLY A 157 -6.35 23.32 -16.30
N ASN A 158 -5.65 22.72 -17.27
CA ASN A 158 -5.60 23.22 -18.65
C ASN A 158 -6.81 22.74 -19.48
N LEU A 159 -7.04 21.43 -19.53
CA LEU A 159 -8.12 20.84 -20.32
C LEU A 159 -9.49 20.91 -19.66
N LYS A 160 -9.54 21.03 -18.33
CA LYS A 160 -10.76 21.11 -17.51
C LYS A 160 -11.76 19.97 -17.77
N VAL A 161 -11.25 18.78 -18.08
CA VAL A 161 -12.08 17.59 -18.37
C VAL A 161 -12.29 16.70 -17.15
N LEU A 162 -11.48 16.86 -16.11
CA LEU A 162 -11.58 16.13 -14.85
C LEU A 162 -11.47 17.09 -13.67
N PRO A 163 -12.05 16.75 -12.51
CA PRO A 163 -11.95 17.57 -11.31
C PRO A 163 -10.50 17.60 -10.76
N THR A 164 -10.13 18.73 -10.15
CA THR A 164 -8.80 18.93 -9.58
C THR A 164 -8.64 18.17 -8.27
N ILE A 165 -9.65 18.25 -7.38
CA ILE A 165 -9.66 17.68 -6.04
C ILE A 165 -11.04 17.09 -5.74
N GLY A 166 -11.11 16.23 -4.74
CA GLY A 166 -12.34 15.66 -4.23
C GLY A 166 -12.35 14.13 -4.28
N TRP A 167 -13.36 13.56 -3.63
CA TRP A 167 -13.57 12.11 -3.56
C TRP A 167 -15.05 11.81 -3.37
N PRO A 168 -15.60 10.78 -4.01
CA PRO A 168 -16.99 10.40 -3.83
C PRO A 168 -17.25 9.91 -2.40
N ALA A 169 -18.43 10.21 -1.87
CA ALA A 169 -18.82 9.88 -0.51
C ALA A 169 -20.18 9.18 -0.46
N GLY A 170 -20.53 8.63 0.70
CA GLY A 170 -21.82 7.96 0.92
C GLY A 170 -22.02 6.77 0.01
N LYS A 171 -23.15 6.74 -0.72
CA LYS A 171 -23.49 5.62 -1.63
C LYS A 171 -22.52 5.47 -2.80
N ASP A 172 -21.87 6.55 -3.19
CA ASP A 172 -20.93 6.59 -4.31
C ASP A 172 -19.50 6.22 -3.90
N LEU A 173 -19.28 5.96 -2.62
CA LEU A 173 -17.92 5.65 -2.09
C LEU A 173 -17.23 4.51 -2.83
N TRP A 174 -17.93 3.49 -3.28
CA TRP A 174 -17.30 2.33 -3.93
C TRP A 174 -17.43 2.33 -5.47
N PHE A 175 -18.54 2.78 -6.02
CA PHE A 175 -18.84 2.59 -7.44
C PHE A 175 -19.22 3.88 -8.19
N GLY A 176 -19.47 4.99 -7.47
CA GLY A 176 -19.81 6.29 -8.07
C GLY A 176 -18.62 7.24 -8.16
N GLY A 177 -18.83 8.43 -8.70
CA GLY A 177 -17.87 9.53 -8.75
C GLY A 177 -16.53 9.16 -9.42
N TRP A 178 -16.59 8.37 -10.50
CA TRP A 178 -15.41 7.87 -11.21
C TRP A 178 -14.52 9.00 -11.74
N GLU A 179 -15.09 10.15 -12.07
CA GLU A 179 -14.37 11.35 -12.54
C GLU A 179 -13.33 11.85 -11.51
N TYR A 180 -13.62 11.72 -10.21
CA TYR A 180 -12.68 12.08 -9.14
C TYR A 180 -11.60 11.02 -8.91
N THR A 181 -11.80 9.80 -9.37
CA THR A 181 -10.88 8.69 -9.09
C THR A 181 -9.89 8.41 -10.22
N ILE A 182 -10.14 8.91 -11.45
CA ILE A 182 -9.29 8.66 -12.61
C ILE A 182 -7.85 9.15 -12.40
N LEU A 183 -7.67 10.43 -12.11
CA LEU A 183 -6.33 11.01 -11.98
C LEU A 183 -5.52 10.39 -10.84
N PRO A 184 -6.09 10.22 -9.62
CA PRO A 184 -5.38 9.53 -8.53
C PRO A 184 -5.05 8.08 -8.87
N THR A 185 -5.96 7.35 -9.53
CA THR A 185 -5.73 5.97 -9.93
C THR A 185 -4.60 5.88 -10.96
N LEU A 186 -4.61 6.72 -12.00
CA LEU A 186 -3.54 6.76 -12.99
C LEU A 186 -2.20 7.11 -12.35
N THR A 187 -2.17 8.08 -11.43
CA THR A 187 -0.95 8.44 -10.72
C THR A 187 -0.31 7.26 -9.99
N GLY A 188 -1.11 6.45 -9.30
CA GLY A 188 -0.60 5.33 -8.50
C GLY A 188 -0.39 4.04 -9.28
N CYS A 189 -1.09 3.83 -10.40
CA CYS A 189 -0.98 2.59 -11.16
C CYS A 189 0.32 2.45 -11.96
N PHE A 190 1.06 3.52 -12.21
CA PHE A 190 2.27 3.52 -13.05
C PHE A 190 3.36 2.57 -12.55
N SER A 191 3.61 2.55 -11.24
CA SER A 191 4.58 1.63 -10.64
C SER A 191 4.18 0.16 -10.83
N TYR A 192 2.88 -0.14 -10.72
CA TYR A 192 2.35 -1.48 -10.96
C TYR A 192 2.44 -1.86 -12.43
N ILE A 193 2.08 -0.95 -13.37
CA ILE A 193 2.22 -1.18 -14.82
C ILE A 193 3.65 -1.59 -15.14
N ALA A 194 4.61 -0.79 -14.71
CA ALA A 194 6.01 -1.03 -15.01
C ALA A 194 6.55 -2.32 -14.39
N THR A 195 6.17 -2.62 -13.16
CA THR A 195 6.59 -3.83 -12.44
C THR A 195 6.04 -5.08 -13.11
N TYR A 196 4.73 -5.15 -13.36
CA TYR A 196 4.08 -6.33 -13.92
C TYR A 196 4.37 -6.53 -15.39
N ALA A 197 4.58 -5.45 -16.18
CA ALA A 197 5.01 -5.57 -17.55
C ALA A 197 6.38 -6.24 -17.68
N ARG A 198 7.36 -5.79 -16.88
CA ARG A 198 8.71 -6.38 -16.89
C ARG A 198 8.71 -7.80 -16.33
N LEU A 199 8.00 -8.02 -15.22
CA LEU A 199 7.94 -9.33 -14.57
C LEU A 199 7.38 -10.40 -15.51
N LEU A 200 6.22 -10.13 -16.13
CA LEU A 200 5.61 -11.08 -17.05
C LEU A 200 6.42 -11.24 -18.34
N LYS A 201 6.96 -10.17 -18.90
CA LYS A 201 7.85 -10.26 -20.09
C LYS A 201 9.01 -11.19 -19.82
N THR A 202 9.77 -10.96 -18.73
CA THR A 202 10.94 -11.78 -18.39
C THR A 202 10.55 -13.23 -18.20
N SER A 203 9.52 -13.51 -17.41
CA SER A 203 9.04 -14.85 -17.17
C SER A 203 8.57 -15.56 -18.44
N MET A 204 7.90 -14.84 -19.37
CA MET A 204 7.51 -15.43 -20.67
C MET A 204 8.72 -15.77 -21.52
N LEU A 205 9.76 -14.94 -21.54
CA LEU A 205 10.99 -15.22 -22.29
C LEU A 205 11.74 -16.44 -21.74
N ASP A 206 11.75 -16.63 -20.42
CA ASP A 206 12.35 -17.80 -19.79
C ASP A 206 11.57 -19.08 -20.12
N VAL A 207 10.24 -19.00 -20.13
CA VAL A 207 9.35 -20.13 -20.44
C VAL A 207 9.38 -20.51 -21.91
N ILE A 208 9.45 -19.57 -22.83
CA ILE A 208 9.48 -19.83 -24.29
C ILE A 208 10.67 -20.73 -24.68
N ASN A 209 11.77 -20.63 -23.97
CA ASN A 209 12.99 -21.40 -24.28
C ASN A 209 13.04 -22.80 -23.59
N GLN A 210 11.96 -23.25 -22.97
CA GLN A 210 11.92 -24.56 -22.30
C GLN A 210 11.59 -25.71 -23.25
N ASP A 211 12.17 -26.88 -23.01
CA ASP A 211 12.03 -28.09 -23.87
C ASP A 211 10.58 -28.54 -24.06
N TYR A 212 9.72 -28.38 -23.06
CA TYR A 212 8.30 -28.74 -23.19
C TYR A 212 7.52 -27.81 -24.15
N VAL A 213 8.00 -26.60 -24.39
CA VAL A 213 7.42 -25.68 -25.39
C VAL A 213 7.83 -26.15 -26.78
N LEU A 214 9.09 -26.54 -26.99
CA LEU A 214 9.57 -27.16 -28.25
C LEU A 214 8.80 -28.46 -28.54
N THR A 215 8.55 -29.28 -27.53
CA THR A 215 7.73 -30.49 -27.66
C THR A 215 6.31 -30.15 -28.11
N ALA A 216 5.69 -29.11 -27.53
CA ALA A 216 4.35 -28.66 -27.91
C ALA A 216 4.31 -28.16 -29.38
N GLU A 217 5.36 -27.47 -29.85
CA GLU A 217 5.52 -27.09 -31.25
C GLU A 217 5.62 -28.29 -32.19
N SER A 218 6.40 -29.28 -31.80
CA SER A 218 6.60 -30.53 -32.59
C SER A 218 5.32 -31.38 -32.70
N THR A 219 4.37 -31.25 -31.76
CA THR A 219 3.06 -31.93 -31.81
C THR A 219 2.04 -31.23 -32.73
N GLY A 220 2.42 -30.12 -33.38
CA GLY A 220 1.57 -29.41 -34.35
C GLY A 220 0.51 -28.51 -33.72
N LEU A 221 0.66 -28.12 -32.46
CA LEU A 221 -0.21 -27.14 -31.81
C LEU A 221 -0.06 -25.78 -32.46
N SER A 222 -1.17 -25.07 -32.62
CA SER A 222 -1.12 -23.69 -33.15
C SER A 222 -0.41 -22.76 -32.16
N ARG A 223 0.25 -21.71 -32.68
CA ARG A 223 0.97 -20.72 -31.88
C ARG A 223 0.11 -20.13 -30.75
N GLY A 224 -1.17 -19.87 -30.99
CA GLY A 224 -2.10 -19.36 -29.99
C GLY A 224 -2.37 -20.36 -28.85
N GLN A 225 -2.45 -21.68 -29.20
CA GLN A 225 -2.62 -22.74 -28.21
C GLN A 225 -1.36 -22.89 -27.34
N ILE A 226 -0.17 -22.84 -27.94
CA ILE A 226 1.11 -22.89 -27.23
C ILE A 226 1.22 -21.72 -26.25
N ILE A 227 0.95 -20.51 -26.69
CA ILE A 227 1.01 -19.32 -25.83
C ILE A 227 0.05 -19.46 -24.66
N ARG A 228 -1.22 -19.77 -24.91
CA ARG A 228 -2.25 -19.80 -23.86
C ARG A 228 -2.08 -20.94 -22.88
N ARG A 229 -1.76 -22.17 -23.36
CA ARG A 229 -1.74 -23.39 -22.55
C ARG A 229 -0.40 -23.68 -21.89
N HIS A 230 0.70 -23.32 -22.56
CA HIS A 230 2.05 -23.68 -22.14
C HIS A 230 2.86 -22.48 -21.65
N ILE A 231 2.87 -21.37 -22.38
CA ILE A 231 3.70 -20.23 -22.02
C ILE A 231 3.04 -19.39 -20.90
N LEU A 232 1.85 -18.83 -21.13
CA LEU A 232 1.22 -17.94 -20.16
C LEU A 232 0.99 -18.62 -18.81
N ARG A 233 0.49 -19.84 -18.80
CA ARG A 233 0.19 -20.57 -17.57
C ARG A 233 1.40 -20.66 -16.64
N ASN A 234 2.57 -20.95 -17.17
CA ASN A 234 3.79 -21.09 -16.39
C ASN A 234 4.42 -19.71 -16.07
N SER A 235 4.30 -18.76 -16.99
CA SER A 235 4.83 -17.41 -16.81
C SER A 235 4.06 -16.59 -15.77
N PHE A 236 2.84 -16.98 -15.39
CA PHE A 236 2.06 -16.32 -14.34
C PHE A 236 2.53 -16.67 -12.92
N ILE A 237 3.36 -17.68 -12.72
CA ILE A 237 3.83 -18.07 -11.38
C ILE A 237 4.49 -16.91 -10.64
N PRO A 238 5.49 -16.18 -11.19
CA PRO A 238 6.06 -15.01 -10.52
C PRO A 238 5.07 -13.87 -10.32
N VAL A 239 4.10 -13.71 -11.24
CA VAL A 239 3.04 -12.71 -11.12
C VAL A 239 2.17 -12.99 -9.89
N ILE A 240 1.73 -14.23 -9.71
CA ILE A 240 0.93 -14.65 -8.55
C ILE A 240 1.74 -14.48 -7.26
N THR A 241 3.04 -14.76 -7.29
CA THR A 241 3.95 -14.55 -6.16
C THR A 241 4.07 -13.08 -5.75
N GLN A 242 4.01 -12.16 -6.71
CA GLN A 242 4.11 -10.71 -6.47
C GLN A 242 2.78 -10.07 -6.01
N LEU A 243 1.63 -10.68 -6.33
CA LEU A 243 0.30 -10.14 -6.02
C LEU A 243 0.09 -9.76 -4.55
N PRO A 244 0.45 -10.63 -3.59
CA PRO A 244 0.21 -10.34 -2.17
C PRO A 244 0.92 -9.08 -1.69
N MET A 245 2.15 -8.84 -2.17
CA MET A 245 2.88 -7.62 -1.86
C MET A 245 2.16 -6.39 -2.39
N SER A 246 1.61 -6.47 -3.61
CA SER A 246 0.82 -5.38 -4.19
C SER A 246 -0.49 -5.13 -3.42
N VAL A 247 -1.16 -6.19 -2.95
CA VAL A 247 -2.36 -6.09 -2.11
C VAL A 247 -2.03 -5.47 -0.76
N ALA A 248 -0.92 -5.87 -0.13
CA ALA A 248 -0.47 -5.26 1.12
C ALA A 248 -0.24 -3.76 0.96
N MET A 249 0.46 -3.35 -0.11
CA MET A 249 0.71 -1.95 -0.42
C MET A 249 -0.56 -1.15 -0.74
N CYS A 250 -1.58 -1.75 -1.36
CA CYS A 250 -2.80 -1.03 -1.70
C CYS A 250 -3.65 -0.66 -0.47
N ILE A 251 -3.60 -1.47 0.59
CA ILE A 251 -4.39 -1.24 1.81
C ILE A 251 -3.75 -0.15 2.68
N THR A 252 -2.43 0.01 2.62
CA THR A 252 -1.70 0.97 3.45
C THR A 252 -1.93 2.44 3.07
N GLY A 253 -2.63 2.69 1.97
CA GLY A 253 -2.88 4.03 1.45
C GLY A 253 -1.69 4.64 0.69
N SER A 254 -1.97 5.73 0.02
CA SER A 254 -0.95 6.48 -0.72
C SER A 254 -0.86 7.90 -0.18
N PHE A 255 0.00 8.13 0.81
CA PHE A 255 0.15 9.40 1.52
C PHE A 255 0.22 10.61 0.59
N PHE A 256 1.10 10.57 -0.40
CA PHE A 256 1.31 11.69 -1.31
C PHE A 256 0.16 11.87 -2.30
N ILE A 257 -0.39 10.79 -2.87
CA ILE A 257 -1.49 10.87 -3.84
C ILE A 257 -2.75 11.38 -3.16
N GLU A 258 -3.08 10.86 -1.97
CA GLU A 258 -4.22 11.32 -1.20
C GLU A 258 -4.09 12.81 -0.82
N SER A 259 -2.89 13.24 -0.46
CA SER A 259 -2.62 14.65 -0.12
C SER A 259 -2.77 15.58 -1.33
N ILE A 260 -2.20 15.22 -2.51
CA ILE A 260 -2.26 16.04 -3.74
C ILE A 260 -3.71 16.23 -4.21
N PHE A 261 -4.48 15.14 -4.23
CA PHE A 261 -5.86 15.16 -4.72
C PHE A 261 -6.89 15.47 -3.64
N SER A 262 -6.45 15.82 -2.42
CA SER A 262 -7.30 16.08 -1.25
C SER A 262 -8.31 14.96 -1.00
N ILE A 263 -7.84 13.71 -1.10
CA ILE A 263 -8.63 12.51 -0.86
C ILE A 263 -8.69 12.26 0.64
N PRO A 264 -9.88 12.20 1.26
CA PRO A 264 -10.02 12.06 2.71
C PRO A 264 -9.75 10.63 3.19
N GLY A 265 -8.62 10.04 2.81
CA GLY A 265 -8.15 8.72 3.22
C GLY A 265 -7.18 8.78 4.39
N ILE A 266 -6.75 7.62 4.89
CA ILE A 266 -5.82 7.51 6.02
C ILE A 266 -4.47 8.17 5.72
N GLY A 267 -3.97 8.08 4.48
CA GLY A 267 -2.69 8.66 4.11
C GLY A 267 -2.66 10.18 4.20
N GLN A 268 -3.73 10.86 3.81
CA GLN A 268 -3.84 12.33 3.97
C GLN A 268 -3.85 12.73 5.45
N TYR A 269 -4.56 11.96 6.29
CA TYR A 269 -4.62 12.23 7.73
C TYR A 269 -3.27 11.99 8.39
N TYR A 270 -2.51 10.99 7.95
CA TYR A 270 -1.15 10.75 8.42
C TYR A 270 -0.22 11.93 8.11
N VAL A 271 -0.22 12.42 6.86
CA VAL A 271 0.59 13.59 6.47
C VAL A 271 0.21 14.83 7.30
N THR A 272 -1.09 15.05 7.50
CA THR A 272 -1.58 16.13 8.33
C THR A 272 -1.16 15.96 9.80
N ALA A 273 -1.21 14.75 10.32
CA ALA A 273 -0.80 14.43 11.68
C ALA A 273 0.70 14.67 11.89
N VAL A 274 1.55 14.28 10.93
CA VAL A 274 3.00 14.53 10.99
C VAL A 274 3.29 16.02 11.00
N ASN A 275 2.66 16.80 10.13
CA ASN A 275 2.87 18.24 10.04
C ASN A 275 2.39 18.99 11.29
N ASN A 276 1.38 18.48 11.99
CA ASN A 276 0.81 19.08 13.19
C ASN A 276 1.23 18.37 14.49
N GLN A 277 2.18 17.43 14.41
CA GLN A 277 2.68 16.66 15.55
C GLN A 277 1.58 15.94 16.36
N ASP A 278 0.56 15.39 15.67
CA ASP A 278 -0.48 14.58 16.32
C ASP A 278 0.05 13.16 16.59
N LEU A 279 0.71 13.00 17.73
CA LEU A 279 1.37 11.75 18.10
C LEU A 279 0.39 10.56 18.17
N SER A 280 -0.86 10.80 18.58
CA SER A 280 -1.89 9.76 18.68
C SER A 280 -2.26 9.19 17.32
N ILE A 281 -2.48 10.04 16.31
CA ILE A 281 -2.78 9.59 14.94
C ILE A 281 -1.55 8.89 14.35
N ILE A 282 -0.36 9.49 14.44
CA ILE A 282 0.86 8.91 13.87
C ILE A 282 1.10 7.52 14.45
N MET A 283 0.99 7.37 15.76
CA MET A 283 1.16 6.09 16.46
C MET A 283 0.10 5.07 16.02
N GLY A 284 -1.17 5.45 16.07
CA GLY A 284 -2.28 4.56 15.74
C GLY A 284 -2.27 4.12 14.28
N GLU A 285 -2.07 5.04 13.35
CA GLU A 285 -1.99 4.70 11.91
C GLU A 285 -0.77 3.85 11.60
N THR A 286 0.41 4.17 12.16
CA THR A 286 1.62 3.36 11.94
C THR A 286 1.40 1.91 12.40
N VAL A 287 0.83 1.70 13.58
CA VAL A 287 0.58 0.35 14.11
C VAL A 287 -0.48 -0.39 13.29
N ILE A 288 -1.57 0.28 12.90
CA ILE A 288 -2.64 -0.35 12.10
C ILE A 288 -2.15 -0.67 10.69
N ILE A 289 -1.44 0.24 10.04
CA ILE A 289 -0.83 0.00 8.72
C ILE A 289 0.14 -1.17 8.79
N ALA A 290 1.00 -1.20 9.81
CA ALA A 290 1.92 -2.33 10.03
C ALA A 290 1.17 -3.65 10.26
N ALA A 291 0.11 -3.63 11.07
CA ALA A 291 -0.71 -4.81 11.34
C ALA A 291 -1.41 -5.33 10.06
N LEU A 292 -1.97 -4.43 9.25
CA LEU A 292 -2.59 -4.79 7.96
C LEU A 292 -1.55 -5.37 7.01
N TYR A 293 -0.40 -4.70 6.86
CA TYR A 293 0.68 -5.14 5.97
C TYR A 293 1.21 -6.53 6.36
N ILE A 294 1.59 -6.70 7.64
CA ILE A 294 2.10 -7.98 8.15
C ILE A 294 1.00 -9.05 8.11
N GLY A 295 -0.25 -8.69 8.38
CA GLY A 295 -1.40 -9.59 8.27
C GLY A 295 -1.59 -10.13 6.86
N VAL A 296 -1.49 -9.28 5.82
CA VAL A 296 -1.55 -9.72 4.42
C VAL A 296 -0.36 -10.63 4.08
N LEU A 297 0.85 -10.31 4.54
CA LEU A 297 2.01 -11.19 4.34
C LEU A 297 1.82 -12.54 5.03
N PHE A 298 1.27 -12.56 6.24
CA PHE A 298 0.95 -13.80 6.95
C PHE A 298 -0.07 -14.65 6.20
N ILE A 299 -1.17 -14.03 5.72
CA ILE A 299 -2.16 -14.73 4.87
C ILE A 299 -1.50 -15.28 3.61
N THR A 300 -0.58 -14.53 3.02
CA THR A 300 0.18 -14.98 1.84
C THR A 300 1.03 -16.19 2.12
N ASP A 301 1.76 -16.20 3.23
CA ASP A 301 2.56 -17.35 3.65
C ASP A 301 1.68 -18.59 3.84
N LEU A 302 0.45 -18.42 4.35
CA LEU A 302 -0.54 -19.50 4.46
C LEU A 302 -0.98 -20.02 3.09
N LEU A 303 -1.29 -19.12 2.16
CA LEU A 303 -1.72 -19.48 0.81
C LEU A 303 -0.60 -20.23 0.06
N TYR A 304 0.66 -19.85 0.21
CA TYR A 304 1.78 -20.56 -0.39
C TYR A 304 1.85 -22.03 0.06
N VAL A 305 1.63 -22.27 1.35
CA VAL A 305 1.62 -23.64 1.90
C VAL A 305 0.51 -24.50 1.30
N VAL A 306 -0.63 -23.87 1.00
CA VAL A 306 -1.80 -24.56 0.41
C VAL A 306 -1.60 -24.81 -1.09
N VAL A 307 -1.00 -23.84 -1.81
CA VAL A 307 -0.85 -23.87 -3.28
C VAL A 307 0.34 -24.74 -3.70
N ASP A 308 1.43 -24.73 -2.97
CA ASP A 308 2.61 -25.55 -3.26
C ASP A 308 3.05 -26.37 -2.04
N PRO A 309 2.49 -27.59 -1.87
CA PRO A 309 2.89 -28.50 -0.79
C PRO A 309 4.35 -29.01 -0.89
N ARG A 310 5.05 -28.71 -1.99
CA ARG A 310 6.47 -29.07 -2.17
C ARG A 310 7.42 -28.12 -1.46
N ILE A 311 6.98 -26.92 -1.08
CA ILE A 311 7.75 -26.01 -0.24
C ILE A 311 7.81 -26.64 1.15
N SER A 312 8.87 -27.43 1.42
CA SER A 312 9.10 -27.98 2.74
C SER A 312 9.43 -26.82 3.69
N LEU A 313 8.49 -26.50 4.59
CA LEU A 313 8.57 -25.45 5.60
C LEU A 313 9.64 -25.69 6.68
N THR A 314 10.37 -26.78 6.54
CA THR A 314 11.51 -27.13 7.36
C THR A 314 12.74 -27.14 6.45
N GLY A 315 13.61 -26.13 6.55
CA GLY A 315 14.83 -25.96 5.77
C GLY A 315 15.85 -27.11 5.84
N LYS A 316 15.39 -28.33 5.59
CA LYS A 316 16.20 -29.50 5.26
C LYS A 316 16.07 -29.73 3.76
N SER A 317 16.99 -29.11 3.01
CA SER A 317 17.35 -29.62 1.68
C SER A 317 17.71 -31.10 1.83
N ARG A 318 17.00 -31.94 1.14
CA ARG A 318 17.52 -33.27 0.75
C ARG A 318 18.32 -33.09 -0.52
#